data_f573000246309e90ecbd13ca4ca01136
#
_entry.id   f573000246309e90ecbd13ca4ca01136
#
_cell.length_a   1.000
_cell.length_b   1.000
_cell.length_c   1.000
_cell.angle_alpha   90.00
_cell.angle_beta   90.00
_cell.angle_gamma   90.00
#
_symmetry.space_group_name_H-M   'P 1'
#
loop_
_entity.id
_entity.type
_entity.pdbx_description
1 polymer ?
#
loop_
_entity_poly.entity_id
_entity_poly.type
_entity_poly.pdbx_seq_one_letter_code
_entity_poly.pdbx_strand_id
1 'polypeptide(L)'
;MILVADSGSSKTDWLLRLSSDEEKQFRTAGLNPYFLGEKEIVKILQEQAADLIAYGKDINEIYFFGAGCSSPDRHEILSNALSQLFPKSYISIDSDLLGSAYATCGLEKGLCCVLGTGSNISYFDGGDIHAGQHGLGYVLGDEGSGTWFGKALITDFLYGNMPAEISKKFNGQYHLNKEVVIKNVYQTSNPNAYLASFSKFLFEIRTSGYAQKLLREGLKEFVDTNIKSFPQYHRYKCHFVGSIAYVFADELKMVCEENGVQVGKIIRQPIHDLMAFIINREGDVV
;
A
#
# COMPACT_ATOMS: atom_id res chain seq x y z
N MET A 1 -10.31 -2.58 24.61
CA MET A 1 -9.26 -2.10 23.69
C MET A 1 -9.59 -2.53 22.27
N ILE A 2 -9.29 -1.67 21.30
CA ILE A 2 -9.50 -1.94 19.86
C ILE A 2 -8.14 -2.07 19.19
N LEU A 3 -7.96 -3.09 18.36
CA LEU A 3 -6.78 -3.33 17.55
C LEU A 3 -7.14 -3.23 16.07
N VAL A 4 -6.44 -2.39 15.33
CA VAL A 4 -6.58 -2.27 13.87
C VAL A 4 -5.28 -2.72 13.21
N ALA A 5 -5.37 -3.49 12.12
CA ALA A 5 -4.25 -3.94 11.34
C ALA A 5 -4.42 -3.57 9.86
N ASP A 6 -3.34 -3.05 9.27
CA ASP A 6 -3.18 -2.84 7.82
C ASP A 6 -2.04 -3.74 7.33
N SER A 7 -2.37 -4.78 6.57
CA SER A 7 -1.45 -5.85 6.19
C SER A 7 -1.27 -5.91 4.67
N GLY A 8 -0.12 -5.40 4.21
CA GLY A 8 0.34 -5.65 2.85
C GLY A 8 1.12 -6.96 2.72
N SER A 9 1.62 -7.26 1.52
CA SER A 9 2.43 -8.47 1.27
C SER A 9 3.76 -8.51 2.01
N SER A 10 4.34 -7.34 2.37
CA SER A 10 5.69 -7.28 2.96
C SER A 10 5.69 -6.98 4.45
N LYS A 11 4.68 -6.30 4.95
CA LYS A 11 4.58 -5.86 6.35
C LYS A 11 3.13 -5.74 6.76
N THR A 12 2.89 -5.85 8.08
CA THR A 12 1.65 -5.50 8.75
C THR A 12 1.93 -4.40 9.77
N ASP A 13 1.27 -3.28 9.63
CA ASP A 13 1.24 -2.22 10.64
C ASP A 13 0.03 -2.47 11.57
N TRP A 14 0.26 -2.42 12.88
CA TRP A 14 -0.75 -2.64 13.92
C TRP A 14 -0.89 -1.38 14.75
N LEU A 15 -2.12 -0.97 15.04
CA LEU A 15 -2.43 0.14 15.93
C LEU A 15 -3.39 -0.35 17.01
N LEU A 16 -2.91 -0.35 18.26
CA LEU A 16 -3.68 -0.69 19.44
C LEU A 16 -4.11 0.58 20.15
N ARG A 17 -5.42 0.77 20.31
CA ARG A 17 -6.00 1.82 21.12
C ARG A 17 -6.27 1.30 22.54
N LEU A 18 -5.54 1.86 23.50
CA LEU A 18 -5.64 1.54 24.92
C LEU A 18 -6.73 2.34 25.61
N SER A 19 -6.82 3.64 25.29
CA SER A 19 -7.81 4.60 25.79
C SER A 19 -8.11 5.66 24.73
N SER A 20 -8.93 6.68 25.06
CA SER A 20 -9.19 7.82 24.17
C SER A 20 -7.92 8.54 23.70
N ASP A 21 -6.90 8.58 24.53
CA ASP A 21 -5.70 9.41 24.34
C ASP A 21 -4.40 8.61 24.22
N GLU A 22 -4.49 7.27 24.29
CA GLU A 22 -3.29 6.41 24.26
C GLU A 22 -3.38 5.35 23.19
N GLU A 23 -2.43 5.39 22.25
CA GLU A 23 -2.26 4.41 21.17
C GLU A 23 -0.84 3.84 21.16
N LYS A 24 -0.71 2.56 20.79
CA LYS A 24 0.58 1.90 20.58
C LYS A 24 0.65 1.29 19.19
N GLN A 25 1.79 1.47 18.54
CA GLN A 25 2.05 0.90 17.23
C GLN A 25 2.99 -0.30 17.33
N PHE A 26 2.69 -1.32 16.52
CA PHE A 26 3.55 -2.48 16.35
C PHE A 26 3.69 -2.78 14.86
N ARG A 27 4.68 -3.57 14.51
CA ARG A 27 4.92 -3.98 13.13
C ARG A 27 5.40 -5.42 13.07
N THR A 28 4.87 -6.17 12.10
CA THR A 28 5.30 -7.53 11.77
C THR A 28 5.55 -7.68 10.28
N ALA A 29 6.03 -8.82 9.86
CA ALA A 29 5.98 -9.25 8.47
C ALA A 29 4.54 -9.25 7.95
N GLY A 30 4.35 -9.16 6.64
CA GLY A 30 3.03 -9.23 6.01
C GLY A 30 2.36 -10.57 6.27
N LEU A 31 1.08 -10.53 6.63
CA LEU A 31 0.27 -11.71 6.95
C LEU A 31 -0.71 -12.00 5.81
N ASN A 32 -0.18 -12.40 4.67
CA ASN A 32 -1.00 -12.70 3.49
C ASN A 32 -1.39 -14.18 3.49
N PRO A 33 -2.67 -14.54 3.70
CA PRO A 33 -3.14 -15.92 3.78
C PRO A 33 -3.11 -16.67 2.44
N TYR A 34 -2.73 -15.99 1.36
CA TYR A 34 -2.44 -16.62 0.08
C TYR A 34 -1.16 -17.49 0.14
N PHE A 35 -0.20 -17.09 0.98
CA PHE A 35 1.12 -17.71 1.08
C PHE A 35 1.41 -18.30 2.44
N LEU A 36 0.65 -17.90 3.49
CA LEU A 36 0.88 -18.28 4.87
C LEU A 36 -0.31 -19.08 5.40
N GLY A 37 -0.03 -20.21 6.02
CA GLY A 37 -1.00 -20.95 6.80
C GLY A 37 -1.13 -20.42 8.23
N GLU A 38 -2.13 -20.94 8.95
CA GLU A 38 -2.45 -20.56 10.33
C GLU A 38 -1.24 -20.63 11.28
N LYS A 39 -0.49 -21.75 11.24
CA LYS A 39 0.68 -21.98 12.12
C LYS A 39 1.81 -20.97 11.85
N GLU A 40 2.01 -20.60 10.60
CA GLU A 40 3.04 -19.65 10.19
C GLU A 40 2.67 -18.25 10.64
N ILE A 41 1.39 -17.86 10.54
CA ILE A 41 0.88 -16.57 11.04
C ILE A 41 1.07 -16.48 12.56
N VAL A 42 0.66 -17.50 13.31
CA VAL A 42 0.85 -17.57 14.76
C VAL A 42 2.32 -17.42 15.12
N LYS A 43 3.21 -18.16 14.44
CA LYS A 43 4.66 -18.07 14.67
C LYS A 43 5.20 -16.66 14.42
N ILE A 44 4.85 -16.03 13.30
CA ILE A 44 5.27 -14.66 12.99
C ILE A 44 4.86 -13.69 14.10
N LEU A 45 3.61 -13.78 14.57
CA LEU A 45 3.11 -12.92 15.63
C LEU A 45 3.83 -13.16 16.96
N GLN A 46 4.08 -14.41 17.33
CA GLN A 46 4.81 -14.76 18.55
C GLN A 46 6.27 -14.25 18.54
N GLU A 47 6.93 -14.34 17.39
CA GLU A 47 8.33 -13.91 17.24
C GLU A 47 8.50 -12.39 17.11
N GLN A 48 7.53 -11.69 16.49
CA GLN A 48 7.70 -10.28 16.11
C GLN A 48 6.78 -9.31 16.84
N ALA A 49 5.75 -9.80 17.53
CA ALA A 49 4.76 -8.98 18.22
C ALA A 49 4.43 -9.49 19.63
N ALA A 50 5.40 -10.04 20.37
CA ALA A 50 5.21 -10.53 21.73
C ALA A 50 4.63 -9.46 22.68
N ASP A 51 5.07 -8.21 22.53
CA ASP A 51 4.56 -7.08 23.31
C ASP A 51 3.09 -6.76 22.98
N LEU A 52 2.64 -6.95 21.75
CA LEU A 52 1.23 -6.84 21.38
C LEU A 52 0.42 -7.98 21.97
N ILE A 53 0.93 -9.21 21.90
CA ILE A 53 0.25 -10.40 22.43
C ILE A 53 0.06 -10.29 23.95
N ALA A 54 0.94 -9.57 24.67
CA ALA A 54 0.79 -9.32 26.10
C ALA A 54 -0.56 -8.63 26.46
N TYR A 55 -1.13 -7.86 25.53
CA TYR A 55 -2.48 -7.25 25.67
C TYR A 55 -3.62 -8.19 25.26
N GLY A 56 -3.33 -9.41 24.81
CA GLY A 56 -4.30 -10.29 24.16
C GLY A 56 -5.56 -10.62 24.97
N LYS A 57 -5.50 -10.52 26.30
CA LYS A 57 -6.67 -10.74 27.17
C LYS A 57 -7.60 -9.53 27.30
N ASP A 58 -7.10 -8.35 26.97
CA ASP A 58 -7.76 -7.05 27.15
C ASP A 58 -8.23 -6.45 25.83
N ILE A 59 -7.83 -7.03 24.69
CA ILE A 59 -8.31 -6.64 23.36
C ILE A 59 -9.69 -7.24 23.15
N ASN A 60 -10.69 -6.38 22.94
CA ASN A 60 -12.08 -6.80 22.73
C ASN A 60 -12.40 -6.97 21.24
N GLU A 61 -11.77 -6.19 20.37
CA GLU A 61 -12.07 -6.12 18.96
C GLU A 61 -10.80 -6.01 18.13
N ILE A 62 -10.77 -6.75 17.04
CA ILE A 62 -9.68 -6.74 16.05
C ILE A 62 -10.29 -6.52 14.67
N TYR A 63 -9.88 -5.45 14.01
CA TYR A 63 -10.20 -5.14 12.63
C TYR A 63 -8.95 -5.31 11.77
N PHE A 64 -8.92 -6.38 11.00
CA PHE A 64 -7.78 -6.74 10.16
C PHE A 64 -8.12 -6.49 8.68
N PHE A 65 -7.36 -5.60 8.05
CA PHE A 65 -7.47 -5.33 6.62
C PHE A 65 -6.20 -5.84 5.92
N GLY A 66 -6.34 -6.84 5.05
CA GLY A 66 -5.17 -7.53 4.54
C GLY A 66 -5.18 -7.88 3.07
N ALA A 67 -3.98 -7.78 2.46
CA ALA A 67 -3.74 -8.33 1.14
C ALA A 67 -4.01 -9.84 1.13
N GLY A 68 -4.69 -10.32 0.10
CA GLY A 68 -5.07 -11.72 -0.01
C GLY A 68 -6.34 -12.11 0.77
N CYS A 69 -6.92 -11.22 1.57
CA CYS A 69 -8.17 -11.46 2.31
C CYS A 69 -9.39 -11.20 1.41
N SER A 70 -9.58 -12.02 0.39
CA SER A 70 -10.63 -11.84 -0.61
C SER A 70 -11.62 -13.00 -0.70
N SER A 71 -11.52 -14.00 0.19
CA SER A 71 -12.42 -15.14 0.21
C SER A 71 -12.65 -15.65 1.65
N PRO A 72 -13.80 -16.30 1.92
CA PRO A 72 -14.12 -16.84 3.25
C PRO A 72 -13.05 -17.78 3.80
N ASP A 73 -12.50 -18.67 2.98
CA ASP A 73 -11.46 -19.63 3.40
C ASP A 73 -10.21 -18.93 3.93
N ARG A 74 -9.83 -17.78 3.32
CA ARG A 74 -8.67 -17.00 3.74
C ARG A 74 -8.96 -16.17 4.98
N HIS A 75 -10.19 -15.69 5.15
CA HIS A 75 -10.64 -15.09 6.39
C HIS A 75 -10.56 -16.09 7.54
N GLU A 76 -10.95 -17.35 7.31
CA GLU A 76 -10.90 -18.41 8.31
C GLU A 76 -9.46 -18.67 8.79
N ILE A 77 -8.48 -18.77 7.88
CA ILE A 77 -7.06 -18.96 8.23
C ILE A 77 -6.59 -17.86 9.20
N LEU A 78 -6.87 -16.60 8.90
CA LEU A 78 -6.47 -15.47 9.74
C LEU A 78 -7.26 -15.42 11.06
N SER A 79 -8.58 -15.64 11.00
CA SER A 79 -9.43 -15.67 12.19
C SER A 79 -8.98 -16.74 13.17
N ASN A 80 -8.70 -17.95 12.69
CA ASN A 80 -8.18 -19.04 13.50
C ASN A 80 -6.83 -18.73 14.14
N ALA A 81 -5.91 -18.15 13.35
CA ALA A 81 -4.59 -17.77 13.86
C ALA A 81 -4.70 -16.66 14.94
N LEU A 82 -5.50 -15.62 14.68
CA LEU A 82 -5.66 -14.53 15.63
C LEU A 82 -6.42 -14.97 16.89
N SER A 83 -7.43 -15.82 16.79
CA SER A 83 -8.20 -16.34 17.94
C SER A 83 -7.35 -17.13 18.92
N GLN A 84 -6.27 -17.77 18.48
CA GLN A 84 -5.33 -18.48 19.37
C GLN A 84 -4.55 -17.51 20.27
N LEU A 85 -4.26 -16.31 19.76
CA LEU A 85 -3.47 -15.31 20.47
C LEU A 85 -4.34 -14.27 21.22
N PHE A 86 -5.55 -14.07 20.71
CA PHE A 86 -6.53 -13.09 21.20
C PHE A 86 -7.90 -13.75 21.48
N PRO A 87 -7.98 -14.65 22.47
CA PRO A 87 -9.11 -15.57 22.62
C PRO A 87 -10.44 -14.92 23.04
N LYS A 88 -10.42 -13.64 23.42
CA LYS A 88 -11.62 -12.91 23.84
C LYS A 88 -12.11 -11.88 22.82
N SER A 89 -11.35 -11.71 21.74
CA SER A 89 -11.61 -10.65 20.78
C SER A 89 -12.67 -11.06 19.75
N TYR A 90 -13.55 -10.15 19.41
CA TYR A 90 -14.28 -10.20 18.16
C TYR A 90 -13.28 -9.88 17.02
N ILE A 91 -13.28 -10.66 15.95
CA ILE A 91 -12.33 -10.52 14.85
C ILE A 91 -13.08 -10.30 13.54
N SER A 92 -12.90 -9.14 12.94
CA SER A 92 -13.35 -8.79 11.58
C SER A 92 -12.16 -8.79 10.64
N ILE A 93 -12.29 -9.47 9.51
CA ILE A 93 -11.23 -9.57 8.49
C ILE A 93 -11.81 -9.12 7.15
N ASP A 94 -11.11 -8.18 6.52
CA ASP A 94 -11.48 -7.63 5.24
C ASP A 94 -10.24 -7.41 4.35
N SER A 95 -10.45 -7.04 3.09
CA SER A 95 -9.37 -6.76 2.16
C SER A 95 -8.66 -5.43 2.48
N ASP A 96 -7.38 -5.34 2.16
CA ASP A 96 -6.57 -4.11 2.23
C ASP A 96 -7.15 -2.97 1.36
N LEU A 97 -7.81 -3.32 0.25
CA LEU A 97 -8.49 -2.34 -0.59
C LEU A 97 -9.68 -1.71 0.14
N LEU A 98 -10.49 -2.50 0.84
CA LEU A 98 -11.61 -1.97 1.64
C LEU A 98 -11.08 -1.11 2.79
N GLY A 99 -10.01 -1.54 3.46
CA GLY A 99 -9.34 -0.73 4.47
C GLY A 99 -8.86 0.61 3.94
N SER A 100 -8.23 0.61 2.77
CA SER A 100 -7.80 1.84 2.10
C SER A 100 -8.99 2.76 1.74
N ALA A 101 -10.13 2.20 1.33
CA ALA A 101 -11.35 2.95 1.05
C ALA A 101 -11.94 3.57 2.32
N TYR A 102 -12.06 2.82 3.41
CA TYR A 102 -12.54 3.36 4.69
C TYR A 102 -11.65 4.49 5.22
N ALA A 103 -10.32 4.34 5.12
CA ALA A 103 -9.37 5.37 5.53
C ALA A 103 -9.49 6.67 4.73
N THR A 104 -9.84 6.58 3.46
CA THR A 104 -9.82 7.72 2.54
C THR A 104 -11.18 8.26 2.18
N CYS A 105 -12.12 7.41 1.83
CA CYS A 105 -13.47 7.78 1.42
C CYS A 105 -14.44 7.89 2.62
N GLY A 106 -14.13 7.22 3.74
CA GLY A 106 -15.11 7.08 4.83
C GLY A 106 -16.30 6.26 4.37
N LEU A 107 -17.48 6.91 4.31
CA LEU A 107 -18.72 6.33 3.76
C LEU A 107 -19.12 6.97 2.40
N GLU A 108 -18.32 7.89 1.87
CA GLU A 108 -18.62 8.54 0.59
C GLU A 108 -18.14 7.66 -0.58
N LYS A 109 -18.85 7.76 -1.70
CA LYS A 109 -18.43 7.12 -2.96
C LYS A 109 -17.17 7.77 -3.50
N GLY A 110 -16.22 6.96 -3.97
CA GLY A 110 -14.97 7.47 -4.50
C GLY A 110 -14.13 6.43 -5.24
N LEU A 111 -13.06 6.89 -5.86
CA LEU A 111 -12.00 6.02 -6.39
C LEU A 111 -10.86 5.95 -5.37
N CYS A 112 -10.50 4.75 -4.97
CA CYS A 112 -9.39 4.49 -4.07
C CYS A 112 -8.20 3.98 -4.87
N CYS A 113 -7.13 4.79 -4.94
CA CYS A 113 -5.92 4.53 -5.69
C CYS A 113 -4.79 4.16 -4.75
N VAL A 114 -4.17 3.02 -4.94
CA VAL A 114 -2.95 2.64 -4.23
C VAL A 114 -1.75 2.95 -5.12
N LEU A 115 -0.82 3.77 -4.63
CA LEU A 115 0.45 4.11 -5.27
C LEU A 115 1.59 3.97 -4.25
N GLY A 116 2.11 2.75 -4.16
CA GLY A 116 3.19 2.37 -3.25
C GLY A 116 4.29 1.60 -3.97
N THR A 117 4.66 0.42 -3.47
CA THR A 117 5.55 -0.52 -4.17
C THR A 117 4.96 -0.90 -5.52
N GLY A 118 3.71 -1.32 -5.56
CA GLY A 118 2.89 -1.50 -6.76
C GLY A 118 1.81 -0.43 -6.86
N SER A 119 0.91 -0.59 -7.83
CA SER A 119 -0.26 0.27 -7.97
C SER A 119 -1.55 -0.52 -8.21
N ASN A 120 -2.66 0.02 -7.73
CA ASN A 120 -3.99 -0.54 -7.93
C ASN A 120 -5.04 0.56 -7.84
N ILE A 121 -6.25 0.28 -8.32
CA ILE A 121 -7.40 1.17 -8.21
C ILE A 121 -8.66 0.35 -7.97
N SER A 122 -9.58 0.91 -7.18
CA SER A 122 -10.89 0.36 -6.94
C SER A 122 -11.93 1.46 -6.81
N TYR A 123 -13.18 1.14 -7.13
CA TYR A 123 -14.32 2.00 -6.86
C TYR A 123 -14.99 1.57 -5.56
N PHE A 124 -15.22 2.52 -4.69
CA PHE A 124 -15.97 2.35 -3.44
C PHE A 124 -17.33 3.00 -3.59
N ASP A 125 -18.42 2.26 -3.36
CA ASP A 125 -19.78 2.74 -3.54
C ASP A 125 -20.44 3.29 -2.26
N GLY A 126 -19.67 3.37 -1.17
CA GLY A 126 -20.11 3.75 0.16
C GLY A 126 -20.35 2.56 1.12
N GLY A 127 -20.31 1.34 0.61
CA GLY A 127 -20.45 0.09 1.36
C GLY A 127 -19.43 -0.94 0.91
N ASP A 128 -19.45 -1.26 -0.37
CA ASP A 128 -18.62 -2.30 -0.97
C ASP A 128 -17.52 -1.74 -1.88
N ILE A 129 -16.45 -2.52 -2.03
CA ILE A 129 -15.33 -2.21 -2.92
C ILE A 129 -15.44 -3.02 -4.20
N HIS A 130 -15.33 -2.34 -5.32
CA HIS A 130 -15.34 -2.92 -6.67
C HIS A 130 -13.96 -2.76 -7.28
N ALA A 131 -13.24 -3.88 -7.42
CA ALA A 131 -11.90 -3.87 -7.99
C ALA A 131 -11.93 -3.39 -9.44
N GLY A 132 -10.90 -2.64 -9.85
CA GLY A 132 -10.66 -2.29 -11.23
C GLY A 132 -10.31 -3.50 -12.09
N GLN A 133 -10.41 -3.36 -13.41
CA GLN A 133 -10.01 -4.40 -14.36
C GLN A 133 -8.48 -4.51 -14.53
N HIS A 134 -7.74 -3.52 -13.99
CA HIS A 134 -6.29 -3.40 -14.06
C HIS A 134 -5.66 -3.90 -12.75
N GLY A 135 -4.36 -3.82 -12.60
CA GLY A 135 -3.65 -4.37 -11.44
C GLY A 135 -2.98 -5.69 -11.79
N LEU A 136 -2.26 -5.68 -12.92
CA LEU A 136 -1.59 -6.87 -13.47
C LEU A 136 -0.24 -7.15 -12.80
N GLY A 137 0.11 -6.40 -11.73
CA GLY A 137 1.35 -6.55 -10.99
C GLY A 137 2.57 -5.98 -11.74
N TYR A 138 3.73 -6.07 -11.11
CA TYR A 138 4.93 -5.34 -11.51
C TYR A 138 5.52 -5.72 -12.88
N VAL A 139 5.15 -6.86 -13.42
CA VAL A 139 5.66 -7.28 -14.75
C VAL A 139 4.87 -6.61 -15.87
N LEU A 140 3.54 -6.63 -15.80
CA LEU A 140 2.64 -6.21 -16.87
C LEU A 140 1.90 -4.90 -16.57
N GLY A 141 1.95 -4.40 -15.35
CA GLY A 141 1.23 -3.24 -14.85
C GLY A 141 2.04 -2.47 -13.82
N ASP A 142 1.37 -2.10 -12.70
CA ASP A 142 1.90 -1.27 -11.62
C ASP A 142 2.35 0.12 -12.12
N GLU A 143 1.64 0.70 -13.08
CA GLU A 143 1.93 2.02 -13.64
C GLU A 143 2.02 3.08 -12.53
N GLY A 144 3.00 3.97 -12.63
CA GLY A 144 3.23 5.06 -11.67
C GLY A 144 3.65 4.64 -10.27
N SER A 145 3.91 3.35 -10.03
CA SER A 145 4.36 2.81 -8.75
C SER A 145 5.86 2.91 -8.54
N GLY A 146 6.32 2.57 -7.34
CA GLY A 146 7.75 2.45 -7.03
C GLY A 146 8.47 1.43 -7.92
N THR A 147 7.82 0.31 -8.26
CA THR A 147 8.38 -0.69 -9.19
C THR A 147 8.49 -0.16 -10.60
N TRP A 148 7.49 0.59 -11.08
CA TRP A 148 7.53 1.24 -12.39
C TRP A 148 8.70 2.21 -12.49
N PHE A 149 8.84 3.12 -11.51
CA PHE A 149 9.94 4.08 -11.47
C PHE A 149 11.29 3.40 -11.32
N GLY A 150 11.38 2.35 -10.50
CA GLY A 150 12.62 1.59 -10.34
C GLY A 150 13.06 0.89 -11.60
N LYS A 151 12.12 0.27 -12.34
CA LYS A 151 12.41 -0.32 -13.67
C LYS A 151 12.96 0.72 -14.62
N ALA A 152 12.31 1.88 -14.73
CA ALA A 152 12.74 2.96 -15.61
C ALA A 152 14.15 3.47 -15.26
N LEU A 153 14.41 3.75 -13.96
CA LEU A 153 15.72 4.21 -13.49
C LEU A 153 16.85 3.22 -13.81
N ILE A 154 16.64 1.92 -13.53
CA ILE A 154 17.64 0.88 -13.81
C ILE A 154 17.88 0.74 -15.31
N THR A 155 16.82 0.75 -16.10
CA THR A 155 16.91 0.60 -17.55
C THR A 155 17.65 1.79 -18.17
N ASP A 156 17.31 3.02 -17.80
CA ASP A 156 17.98 4.22 -18.27
C ASP A 156 19.46 4.26 -17.87
N PHE A 157 19.77 3.82 -16.65
CA PHE A 157 21.16 3.73 -16.19
C PHE A 157 21.97 2.72 -17.01
N LEU A 158 21.47 1.48 -17.15
CA LEU A 158 22.21 0.40 -17.83
C LEU A 158 22.31 0.60 -19.34
N TYR A 159 21.35 1.30 -19.94
CA TYR A 159 21.37 1.59 -21.40
C TYR A 159 22.06 2.94 -21.73
N GLY A 160 22.51 3.67 -20.72
CA GLY A 160 23.19 4.95 -20.92
C GLY A 160 22.28 6.12 -21.31
N ASN A 161 20.98 6.00 -21.06
CA ASN A 161 19.98 7.05 -21.33
C ASN A 161 19.90 8.08 -20.20
N MET A 162 20.39 7.74 -19.01
CA MET A 162 20.40 8.64 -17.85
C MET A 162 21.43 9.77 -18.06
N PRO A 163 21.11 11.04 -17.78
CA PRO A 163 22.06 12.15 -17.86
C PRO A 163 23.34 11.88 -17.04
N ALA A 164 24.51 12.24 -17.59
CA ALA A 164 25.81 11.83 -17.05
C ALA A 164 26.00 12.14 -15.54
N GLU A 165 25.63 13.34 -15.09
CA GLU A 165 25.74 13.74 -13.68
C GLU A 165 24.82 12.91 -12.77
N ILE A 166 23.60 12.62 -13.24
CA ILE A 166 22.63 11.80 -12.51
C ILE A 166 23.09 10.35 -12.48
N SER A 167 23.60 9.83 -13.62
CA SER A 167 24.15 8.48 -13.74
C SER A 167 25.32 8.27 -12.79
N LYS A 168 26.23 9.25 -12.67
CA LYS A 168 27.35 9.20 -11.73
C LYS A 168 26.86 9.13 -10.28
N LYS A 169 25.86 9.94 -9.91
CA LYS A 169 25.26 9.93 -8.56
C LYS A 169 24.57 8.58 -8.29
N PHE A 170 23.80 8.08 -9.25
CA PHE A 170 23.07 6.81 -9.14
C PHE A 170 24.04 5.63 -8.97
N ASN A 171 25.11 5.56 -9.80
CA ASN A 171 26.11 4.52 -9.67
C ASN A 171 26.89 4.59 -8.36
N GLY A 172 27.20 5.79 -7.87
CA GLY A 172 27.85 5.99 -6.57
C GLY A 172 27.04 5.47 -5.39
N GLN A 173 25.71 5.48 -5.49
CA GLN A 173 24.81 5.02 -4.44
C GLN A 173 24.50 3.53 -4.52
N TYR A 174 24.32 2.97 -5.72
CA TYR A 174 23.81 1.61 -5.91
C TYR A 174 24.83 0.61 -6.45
N HIS A 175 25.93 1.07 -7.06
CA HIS A 175 26.99 0.23 -7.64
C HIS A 175 26.44 -0.88 -8.56
N LEU A 176 25.47 -0.52 -9.42
CA LEU A 176 24.77 -1.47 -10.26
C LEU A 176 25.55 -1.89 -11.49
N ASN A 177 25.43 -3.16 -11.84
CA ASN A 177 25.77 -3.71 -13.12
C ASN A 177 24.69 -4.72 -13.58
N LYS A 178 24.77 -5.16 -14.82
CA LYS A 178 23.82 -6.11 -15.42
C LYS A 178 23.64 -7.38 -14.57
N GLU A 179 24.73 -7.95 -14.05
CA GLU A 179 24.69 -9.21 -13.29
C GLU A 179 23.96 -9.06 -11.97
N VAL A 180 24.23 -7.97 -11.24
CA VAL A 180 23.55 -7.64 -9.98
C VAL A 180 22.05 -7.47 -10.20
N VAL A 181 21.66 -6.76 -11.26
CA VAL A 181 20.23 -6.54 -11.57
C VAL A 181 19.56 -7.85 -11.94
N ILE A 182 20.13 -8.68 -12.84
CA ILE A 182 19.58 -9.97 -13.23
C ILE A 182 19.39 -10.86 -11.99
N LYS A 183 20.39 -10.96 -11.12
CA LYS A 183 20.31 -11.76 -9.91
C LYS A 183 19.13 -11.30 -9.02
N ASN A 184 19.02 -10.01 -8.75
CA ASN A 184 18.00 -9.50 -7.83
C ASN A 184 16.59 -9.50 -8.41
N VAL A 185 16.43 -9.37 -9.73
CA VAL A 185 15.12 -9.36 -10.38
C VAL A 185 14.60 -10.78 -10.65
N TYR A 186 15.49 -11.72 -11.01
CA TYR A 186 15.04 -13.05 -11.48
C TYR A 186 15.37 -14.21 -10.56
N GLN A 187 16.19 -14.00 -9.53
CA GLN A 187 16.67 -15.10 -8.66
C GLN A 187 16.40 -14.85 -7.17
N THR A 188 15.59 -13.83 -6.82
CA THR A 188 15.20 -13.53 -5.43
C THR A 188 13.70 -13.63 -5.24
N SER A 189 13.25 -13.78 -3.99
CA SER A 189 11.84 -13.93 -3.65
C SER A 189 11.01 -12.64 -3.74
N ASN A 190 11.65 -11.45 -3.69
CA ASN A 190 10.95 -10.16 -3.62
C ASN A 190 11.47 -9.15 -4.66
N PRO A 191 11.40 -9.45 -5.96
CA PRO A 191 11.93 -8.57 -7.01
C PRO A 191 11.22 -7.22 -7.09
N ASN A 192 9.91 -7.17 -6.79
CA ASN A 192 9.13 -5.95 -6.75
C ASN A 192 9.64 -4.97 -5.68
N ALA A 193 9.94 -5.46 -4.48
CA ALA A 193 10.51 -4.63 -3.41
C ALA A 193 11.90 -4.10 -3.77
N TYR A 194 12.73 -4.95 -4.39
CA TYR A 194 14.03 -4.54 -4.93
C TYR A 194 13.88 -3.41 -5.96
N LEU A 195 13.04 -3.59 -6.96
CA LEU A 195 12.77 -2.57 -7.99
C LEU A 195 12.25 -1.28 -7.35
N ALA A 196 11.24 -1.36 -6.50
CA ALA A 196 10.65 -0.19 -5.85
C ALA A 196 11.64 0.60 -4.98
N SER A 197 12.69 -0.05 -4.46
CA SER A 197 13.68 0.60 -3.60
C SER A 197 14.42 1.75 -4.30
N PHE A 198 14.55 1.71 -5.62
CA PHE A 198 15.21 2.74 -6.41
C PHE A 198 14.39 4.03 -6.55
N SER A 199 13.07 3.98 -6.30
CA SER A 199 12.23 5.18 -6.33
C SER A 199 12.65 6.24 -5.30
N LYS A 200 13.37 5.86 -4.24
CA LYS A 200 13.96 6.79 -3.28
C LYS A 200 14.96 7.77 -3.93
N PHE A 201 15.73 7.29 -4.89
CA PHE A 201 16.66 8.13 -5.64
C PHE A 201 15.93 9.23 -6.43
N LEU A 202 14.74 8.90 -6.96
CA LEU A 202 13.94 9.88 -7.69
C LEU A 202 13.56 11.09 -6.82
N PHE A 203 13.28 10.86 -5.54
CA PHE A 203 13.04 11.94 -4.58
C PHE A 203 14.27 12.83 -4.37
N GLU A 204 15.46 12.24 -4.31
CA GLU A 204 16.72 12.99 -4.12
C GLU A 204 17.07 13.90 -5.30
N ILE A 205 16.62 13.54 -6.50
CA ILE A 205 16.87 14.30 -7.74
C ILE A 205 15.60 14.98 -8.29
N ARG A 206 14.51 15.05 -7.48
CA ARG A 206 13.18 15.48 -7.95
C ARG A 206 13.14 16.84 -8.64
N THR A 207 14.09 17.73 -8.36
CA THR A 207 14.18 19.04 -9.00
C THR A 207 14.86 19.03 -10.37
N SER A 208 15.46 17.91 -10.79
CA SER A 208 16.08 17.76 -12.10
C SER A 208 15.04 17.59 -13.20
N GLY A 209 15.31 18.12 -14.39
CA GLY A 209 14.43 17.94 -15.55
C GLY A 209 14.21 16.47 -15.92
N TYR A 210 15.22 15.60 -15.68
CA TYR A 210 15.08 14.16 -15.86
C TYR A 210 14.04 13.54 -14.93
N ALA A 211 14.11 13.85 -13.63
CA ALA A 211 13.16 13.32 -12.66
C ALA A 211 11.75 13.86 -12.89
N GLN A 212 11.60 15.16 -13.18
CA GLN A 212 10.32 15.78 -13.47
C GLN A 212 9.64 15.12 -14.69
N LYS A 213 10.40 14.86 -15.75
CA LYS A 213 9.89 14.14 -16.91
C LYS A 213 9.43 12.74 -16.55
N LEU A 214 10.27 11.96 -15.84
CA LEU A 214 9.97 10.59 -15.47
C LEU A 214 8.76 10.48 -14.53
N LEU A 215 8.65 11.39 -13.54
CA LEU A 215 7.50 11.45 -12.64
C LEU A 215 6.22 11.74 -13.42
N ARG A 216 6.26 12.74 -14.31
CA ARG A 216 5.10 13.08 -15.14
C ARG A 216 4.66 11.91 -16.03
N GLU A 217 5.61 11.22 -16.66
CA GLU A 217 5.31 10.05 -17.51
C GLU A 217 4.64 8.92 -16.72
N GLY A 218 5.24 8.49 -15.61
CA GLY A 218 4.70 7.39 -14.81
C GLY A 218 3.36 7.72 -14.15
N LEU A 219 3.20 8.92 -13.58
CA LEU A 219 1.94 9.33 -12.97
C LEU A 219 0.84 9.53 -14.02
N LYS A 220 1.19 10.05 -15.20
CA LYS A 220 0.25 10.16 -16.31
C LYS A 220 -0.19 8.80 -16.83
N GLU A 221 0.73 7.85 -16.94
CA GLU A 221 0.41 6.47 -17.36
C GLU A 221 -0.56 5.83 -16.36
N PHE A 222 -0.37 6.03 -15.04
CA PHE A 222 -1.33 5.59 -14.04
C PHE A 222 -2.71 6.22 -14.24
N VAL A 223 -2.78 7.53 -14.45
CA VAL A 223 -4.06 8.22 -14.70
C VAL A 223 -4.75 7.69 -15.93
N ASP A 224 -4.02 7.56 -17.04
CA ASP A 224 -4.59 7.14 -18.32
C ASP A 224 -5.06 5.68 -18.31
N THR A 225 -4.26 4.78 -17.70
CA THR A 225 -4.52 3.35 -17.68
C THR A 225 -5.52 2.97 -16.59
N ASN A 226 -5.35 3.51 -15.38
CA ASN A 226 -6.12 3.08 -14.22
C ASN A 226 -7.32 3.99 -13.96
N ILE A 227 -7.13 5.30 -13.75
CA ILE A 227 -8.25 6.19 -13.36
C ILE A 227 -9.26 6.34 -14.48
N LYS A 228 -8.81 6.61 -15.72
CA LYS A 228 -9.70 6.81 -16.88
C LYS A 228 -10.38 5.52 -17.34
N SER A 229 -9.96 4.35 -16.85
CA SER A 229 -10.66 3.08 -17.12
C SER A 229 -12.04 3.03 -16.44
N PHE A 230 -12.25 3.82 -15.39
CA PHE A 230 -13.55 3.92 -14.76
C PHE A 230 -14.45 4.91 -15.51
N PRO A 231 -15.60 4.45 -16.07
CA PRO A 231 -16.57 5.35 -16.67
C PRO A 231 -16.98 6.41 -15.63
N GLN A 232 -17.03 7.67 -16.05
CA GLN A 232 -17.45 8.77 -15.18
C GLN A 232 -16.45 9.08 -14.01
N TYR A 233 -15.15 8.72 -14.12
CA TYR A 233 -14.13 9.03 -13.11
C TYR A 233 -14.15 10.50 -12.67
N HIS A 234 -14.50 11.42 -13.57
CA HIS A 234 -14.61 12.86 -13.30
C HIS A 234 -15.73 13.24 -12.30
N ARG A 235 -16.63 12.30 -11.97
CA ARG A 235 -17.70 12.50 -10.97
C ARG A 235 -17.28 12.12 -9.55
N TYR A 236 -16.17 11.42 -9.41
CA TYR A 236 -15.71 10.90 -8.13
C TYR A 236 -14.42 11.59 -7.69
N LYS A 237 -14.25 11.77 -6.39
CA LYS A 237 -12.94 12.10 -5.83
C LYS A 237 -12.05 10.87 -5.92
N CYS A 238 -10.82 11.07 -6.40
CA CYS A 238 -9.77 10.06 -6.41
C CYS A 238 -8.90 10.25 -5.17
N HIS A 239 -8.93 9.28 -4.28
CA HIS A 239 -8.13 9.25 -3.07
C HIS A 239 -6.90 8.38 -3.29
N PHE A 240 -5.78 8.75 -2.69
CA PHE A 240 -4.51 8.07 -2.92
C PHE A 240 -3.89 7.59 -1.62
N VAL A 241 -3.47 6.32 -1.59
CA VAL A 241 -2.79 5.69 -0.47
C VAL A 241 -1.44 5.18 -0.95
N GLY A 242 -0.39 5.45 -0.19
CA GLY A 242 0.92 4.86 -0.45
C GLY A 242 2.07 5.86 -0.48
N SER A 243 3.28 5.32 -0.42
CA SER A 243 4.50 6.12 -0.28
C SER A 243 4.79 6.97 -1.51
N ILE A 244 4.52 6.47 -2.72
CA ILE A 244 4.74 7.21 -3.97
C ILE A 244 3.75 8.38 -4.06
N ALA A 245 2.45 8.11 -3.84
CA ALA A 245 1.44 9.16 -3.84
C ALA A 245 1.75 10.28 -2.84
N TYR A 246 2.19 9.91 -1.63
CA TYR A 246 2.46 10.86 -0.57
C TYR A 246 3.74 11.69 -0.83
N VAL A 247 4.81 11.03 -1.26
CA VAL A 247 6.12 11.69 -1.47
C VAL A 247 6.09 12.63 -2.68
N PHE A 248 5.37 12.24 -3.74
CA PHE A 248 5.23 13.00 -4.98
C PHE A 248 3.82 13.60 -5.13
N ALA A 249 3.23 14.03 -3.99
CA ALA A 249 1.86 14.54 -3.97
C ALA A 249 1.64 15.77 -4.85
N ASP A 250 2.63 16.64 -4.95
CA ASP A 250 2.52 17.86 -5.76
C ASP A 250 2.52 17.53 -7.25
N GLU A 251 3.43 16.67 -7.69
CA GLU A 251 3.49 16.19 -9.08
C GLU A 251 2.24 15.39 -9.45
N LEU A 252 1.75 14.55 -8.51
CA LEU A 252 0.51 13.80 -8.70
C LEU A 252 -0.70 14.72 -8.87
N LYS A 253 -0.85 15.75 -8.03
CA LYS A 253 -1.93 16.73 -8.13
C LYS A 253 -1.90 17.46 -9.47
N MET A 254 -0.72 17.90 -9.92
CA MET A 254 -0.56 18.55 -11.22
C MET A 254 -1.01 17.66 -12.37
N VAL A 255 -0.56 16.39 -12.39
CA VAL A 255 -0.98 15.43 -13.43
C VAL A 255 -2.47 15.14 -13.37
N CYS A 256 -3.05 15.00 -12.18
CA CYS A 256 -4.49 14.81 -12.00
C CYS A 256 -5.29 16.01 -12.52
N GLU A 257 -4.91 17.23 -12.16
CA GLU A 257 -5.57 18.47 -12.60
C GLU A 257 -5.57 18.61 -14.13
N GLU A 258 -4.41 18.39 -14.76
CA GLU A 258 -4.28 18.41 -16.22
C GLU A 258 -5.16 17.37 -16.95
N ASN A 259 -5.56 16.32 -16.24
CA ASN A 259 -6.39 15.23 -16.77
C ASN A 259 -7.84 15.25 -16.28
N GLY A 260 -8.27 16.33 -15.60
CA GLY A 260 -9.64 16.48 -15.10
C GLY A 260 -10.02 15.51 -13.98
N VAL A 261 -9.03 15.03 -13.22
CA VAL A 261 -9.22 14.13 -12.07
C VAL A 261 -9.36 14.96 -10.80
N GLN A 262 -10.45 14.75 -10.06
CA GLN A 262 -10.67 15.41 -8.78
C GLN A 262 -9.89 14.69 -7.67
N VAL A 263 -8.84 15.30 -7.14
CA VAL A 263 -8.03 14.73 -6.06
C VAL A 263 -8.74 14.89 -4.71
N GLY A 264 -8.88 13.78 -3.99
CA GLY A 264 -9.35 13.73 -2.61
C GLY A 264 -8.19 13.72 -1.59
N LYS A 265 -8.26 12.81 -0.61
CA LYS A 265 -7.17 12.61 0.36
C LYS A 265 -5.96 11.96 -0.31
N ILE A 266 -4.76 12.35 0.13
CA ILE A 266 -3.51 11.64 -0.17
C ILE A 266 -2.87 11.29 1.17
N ILE A 267 -2.77 9.99 1.47
CA ILE A 267 -2.21 9.49 2.73
C ILE A 267 -1.08 8.50 2.47
N ARG A 268 -0.11 8.49 3.38
CA ARG A 268 1.04 7.59 3.26
C ARG A 268 0.73 6.16 3.68
N GLN A 269 -0.05 6.01 4.74
CA GLN A 269 -0.43 4.74 5.36
C GLN A 269 -1.84 4.88 5.94
N PRO A 270 -2.72 3.89 5.79
CA PRO A 270 -4.13 4.04 6.18
C PRO A 270 -4.39 3.83 7.68
N ILE A 271 -3.46 3.29 8.46
CA ILE A 271 -3.70 2.72 9.79
C ILE A 271 -4.36 3.70 10.79
N HIS A 272 -3.93 4.96 10.83
CA HIS A 272 -4.52 5.96 11.73
C HIS A 272 -5.90 6.43 11.27
N ASP A 273 -6.07 6.65 9.96
CA ASP A 273 -7.38 7.00 9.38
C ASP A 273 -8.37 5.84 9.52
N LEU A 274 -7.89 4.58 9.42
CA LEU A 274 -8.69 3.38 9.71
C LEU A 274 -9.16 3.33 11.17
N MET A 275 -8.25 3.53 12.12
CA MET A 275 -8.62 3.57 13.54
C MET A 275 -9.68 4.64 13.78
N ALA A 276 -9.49 5.85 13.25
CA ALA A 276 -10.45 6.93 13.37
C ALA A 276 -11.82 6.57 12.75
N PHE A 277 -11.81 5.92 11.59
CA PHE A 277 -13.04 5.45 10.93
C PHE A 277 -13.79 4.42 11.79
N ILE A 278 -13.09 3.41 12.31
CA ILE A 278 -13.68 2.36 13.15
C ILE A 278 -14.33 2.96 14.41
N ILE A 279 -13.61 3.87 15.09
CA ILE A 279 -14.11 4.51 16.30
C ILE A 279 -15.38 5.33 16.03
N ASN A 280 -15.38 6.11 14.94
CA ASN A 280 -16.55 6.92 14.58
C ASN A 280 -17.75 6.05 14.23
N ARG A 281 -17.53 4.94 13.51
CA ARG A 281 -18.61 4.02 13.14
C ARG A 281 -19.25 3.33 14.35
N GLU A 282 -18.47 3.01 15.38
CA GLU A 282 -18.99 2.39 16.60
C GLU A 282 -19.66 3.40 17.54
N GLY A 283 -19.19 4.66 17.53
CA GLY A 283 -19.81 5.74 18.29
C GLY A 283 -21.22 6.13 17.81
N ASP A 284 -21.56 5.85 16.56
CA ASP A 284 -22.87 6.09 15.96
C ASP A 284 -23.89 4.94 16.25
N VAL A 285 -23.46 3.87 16.91
CA VAL A 285 -24.29 2.67 17.21
C VAL A 285 -24.79 2.65 18.69
N VAL A 286 -24.53 3.71 19.48
CA VAL A 286 -24.99 3.83 20.88
C VAL A 286 -26.17 4.79 21.02
#